data_0086c2487b58cb79e4400ea362b0242f
#
_entry.id   0086c2487b58cb79e4400ea362b0242f
#
_cell.length_a   1.000
_cell.length_b   1.000
_cell.length_c   1.000
_cell.angle_alpha   90.00
_cell.angle_beta   90.00
_cell.angle_gamma   90.00
#
_symmetry.space_group_name_H-M   'P 1'
#
loop_
_entity.id
_entity.type
_entity.pdbx_description
1 polymer ?
#
loop_
_entity_poly.entity_id
_entity_poly.type
_entity_poly.pdbx_seq_one_letter_code
_entity_poly.pdbx_strand_id
1 'polypeptide(L)'
;NFYAPEIVAKTAWTSFELIEHLSGITLLENYDYVTLLIGVNNQYRNLEIEEFKKDFEWLINKALQLVGFNSNKVIVLSIPNWGVTTFAKDRDEKSITKAIESYNLICKQLAENNKTNFIDITNHSLLAKDNQQLLAADGLHYSGLAMQEWAVMLANVISKDILTEKK
;
A
#
# COMPACT_ATOMS: atom_id res chain seq x y z
N ASN A 1 -18.54 -14.63 4.00
CA ASN A 1 -19.02 -13.28 3.70
C ASN A 1 -18.02 -12.28 4.26
N PHE A 2 -17.63 -11.30 3.46
CA PHE A 2 -16.87 -10.14 3.95
C PHE A 2 -17.86 -9.02 4.27
N TYR A 3 -17.67 -8.36 5.41
CA TYR A 3 -18.35 -7.11 5.73
C TYR A 3 -17.63 -5.95 5.02
N ALA A 4 -18.29 -4.79 4.95
CA ALA A 4 -17.67 -3.58 4.41
C ALA A 4 -16.40 -3.24 5.22
N PRO A 5 -15.26 -2.96 4.56
CA PRO A 5 -14.05 -2.62 5.27
C PRO A 5 -14.16 -1.24 5.92
N GLU A 6 -13.51 -1.06 7.06
CA GLU A 6 -13.23 0.27 7.59
C GLU A 6 -12.07 0.88 6.78
N ILE A 7 -12.27 2.10 6.27
CA ILE A 7 -11.29 2.78 5.42
C ILE A 7 -10.74 3.99 6.17
N VAL A 8 -9.44 3.96 6.45
CA VAL A 8 -8.69 5.08 7.02
C VAL A 8 -7.74 5.62 5.96
N ALA A 9 -8.23 6.57 5.19
CA ALA A 9 -7.47 7.16 4.09
C ALA A 9 -7.98 8.57 3.78
N LYS A 10 -7.07 9.42 3.34
CA LYS A 10 -7.39 10.76 2.82
C LYS A 10 -6.44 11.11 1.69
N THR A 11 -6.95 11.82 0.70
CA THR A 11 -6.15 12.31 -0.42
C THR A 11 -4.92 13.07 0.06
N ALA A 12 -3.81 12.79 -0.57
CA ALA A 12 -2.50 13.42 -0.35
C ALA A 12 -1.82 13.14 1.00
N TRP A 13 -2.33 12.25 1.83
CA TRP A 13 -1.64 11.89 3.07
C TRP A 13 -0.26 11.29 2.84
N THR A 14 0.68 11.71 3.67
CA THR A 14 1.98 11.08 3.91
C THR A 14 1.85 10.05 5.04
N SER A 15 2.92 9.29 5.27
CA SER A 15 2.98 8.35 6.40
C SER A 15 2.76 9.05 7.74
N PHE A 16 3.36 10.21 7.94
CA PHE A 16 3.22 11.01 9.16
C PHE A 16 1.76 11.45 9.39
N GLU A 17 1.11 12.01 8.35
CA GLU A 17 -0.30 12.45 8.44
C GLU A 17 -1.26 11.28 8.75
N LEU A 18 -0.97 10.08 8.24
CA LEU A 18 -1.70 8.87 8.60
C LEU A 18 -1.49 8.50 10.08
N ILE A 19 -0.27 8.58 10.59
CA ILE A 19 0.05 8.31 12.01
C ILE A 19 -0.67 9.30 12.91
N GLU A 20 -0.61 10.60 12.61
CA GLU A 20 -1.33 11.63 13.38
C GLU A 20 -2.82 11.31 13.47
N HIS A 21 -3.43 10.96 12.35
CA HIS A 21 -4.86 10.62 12.32
C HIS A 21 -5.16 9.37 13.15
N LEU A 22 -4.39 8.29 12.97
CA LEU A 22 -4.56 7.03 13.72
C LEU A 22 -4.35 7.20 15.22
N SER A 23 -3.53 8.16 15.63
CA SER A 23 -3.29 8.50 17.03
C SER A 23 -4.45 9.26 17.67
N GLY A 24 -5.28 9.92 16.86
CA GLY A 24 -6.42 10.74 17.31
C GLY A 24 -7.78 10.05 17.25
N ILE A 25 -7.88 8.83 16.72
CA ILE A 25 -9.14 8.08 16.57
C ILE A 25 -9.12 6.78 17.37
N THR A 26 -10.32 6.29 17.67
CA THR A 26 -10.51 4.95 18.24
C THR A 26 -10.92 3.99 17.14
N LEU A 27 -10.13 2.95 16.92
CA LEU A 27 -10.42 1.85 16.01
C LEU A 27 -10.97 0.66 16.79
N LEU A 28 -11.56 -0.31 16.09
CA LEU A 28 -11.92 -1.60 16.68
C LEU A 28 -10.65 -2.31 17.21
N GLU A 29 -10.82 -3.17 18.21
CA GLU A 29 -9.69 -3.85 18.84
C GLU A 29 -9.19 -5.06 18.06
N ASN A 30 -10.05 -5.68 17.24
CA ASN A 30 -9.72 -6.90 16.50
C ASN A 30 -10.31 -6.86 15.09
N TYR A 31 -9.44 -6.67 14.11
CA TYR A 31 -9.77 -6.83 12.69
C TYR A 31 -9.40 -8.22 12.20
N ASP A 32 -10.17 -8.77 11.28
CA ASP A 32 -9.83 -10.04 10.62
C ASP A 32 -8.59 -9.87 9.73
N TYR A 33 -8.47 -8.74 9.04
CA TYR A 33 -7.32 -8.39 8.21
C TYR A 33 -7.10 -6.88 8.22
N VAL A 34 -5.84 -6.48 8.11
CA VAL A 34 -5.43 -5.07 7.89
C VAL A 34 -4.57 -4.99 6.65
N THR A 35 -4.91 -4.08 5.75
CA THR A 35 -4.08 -3.75 4.58
C THR A 35 -3.40 -2.41 4.80
N LEU A 36 -2.12 -2.30 4.40
CA LEU A 36 -1.33 -1.07 4.52
C LEU A 36 -0.74 -0.70 3.15
N LEU A 37 -1.13 0.47 2.65
CA LEU A 37 -0.58 1.09 1.44
C LEU A 37 -0.44 2.59 1.67
N ILE A 38 0.78 3.09 1.80
CA ILE A 38 1.11 4.51 2.02
C ILE A 38 2.53 4.79 1.51
N GLY A 39 2.86 6.05 1.23
CA GLY A 39 4.22 6.49 0.93
C GLY A 39 4.39 7.17 -0.42
N VAL A 40 3.42 7.09 -1.34
CA VAL A 40 3.52 7.79 -2.63
C VAL A 40 3.68 9.30 -2.43
N ASN A 41 2.98 9.89 -1.45
CA ASN A 41 3.05 11.32 -1.17
C ASN A 41 4.34 11.73 -0.44
N ASN A 42 4.94 10.82 0.34
CA ASN A 42 6.28 11.05 0.88
C ASN A 42 7.29 11.20 -0.27
N GLN A 43 7.26 10.26 -1.23
CA GLN A 43 8.13 10.31 -2.40
C GLN A 43 7.83 11.52 -3.29
N TYR A 44 6.54 11.79 -3.60
CA TYR A 44 6.14 12.92 -4.45
C TYR A 44 6.56 14.28 -3.89
N ARG A 45 6.52 14.45 -2.57
CA ARG A 45 6.95 15.67 -1.85
C ARG A 45 8.45 15.69 -1.55
N ASN A 46 9.22 14.68 -1.98
CA ASN A 46 10.65 14.52 -1.72
C ASN A 46 11.00 14.60 -0.22
N LEU A 47 10.19 13.94 0.62
CA LEU A 47 10.48 13.85 2.05
C LEU A 47 11.61 12.84 2.31
N GLU A 48 12.29 13.00 3.44
CA GLU A 48 13.40 12.15 3.82
C GLU A 48 12.98 10.68 3.96
N ILE A 49 13.66 9.80 3.25
CA ILE A 49 13.31 8.38 3.19
C ILE A 49 13.50 7.67 4.54
N GLU A 50 14.43 8.14 5.36
CA GLU A 50 14.65 7.59 6.70
C GLU A 50 13.52 7.93 7.67
N GLU A 51 12.84 9.06 7.48
CA GLU A 51 11.62 9.39 8.24
C GLU A 51 10.48 8.49 7.80
N PHE A 52 10.28 8.31 6.49
CA PHE A 52 9.30 7.34 5.98
C PHE A 52 9.52 5.95 6.56
N LYS A 53 10.77 5.48 6.64
CA LYS A 53 11.09 4.16 7.21
C LYS A 53 10.63 4.03 8.66
N LYS A 54 10.90 5.04 9.49
CA LYS A 54 10.46 5.07 10.90
C LYS A 54 8.92 5.07 11.01
N ASP A 55 8.28 5.90 10.20
CA ASP A 55 6.83 5.98 10.14
C ASP A 55 6.22 4.64 9.72
N PHE A 56 6.79 4.01 8.67
CA PHE A 56 6.27 2.75 8.15
C PHE A 56 6.46 1.60 9.15
N GLU A 57 7.56 1.61 9.92
CA GLU A 57 7.77 0.68 11.02
C GLU A 57 6.71 0.85 12.11
N TRP A 58 6.36 2.08 12.47
CA TRP A 58 5.27 2.36 13.40
C TRP A 58 3.92 1.86 12.85
N LEU A 59 3.63 2.12 11.57
CA LEU A 59 2.39 1.71 10.90
C LEU A 59 2.23 0.18 10.83
N ILE A 60 3.30 -0.56 10.53
CA ILE A 60 3.28 -2.03 10.57
C ILE A 60 3.00 -2.54 11.99
N ASN A 61 3.64 -1.97 13.00
CA ASN A 61 3.40 -2.34 14.39
C ASN A 61 1.95 -2.05 14.81
N LYS A 62 1.40 -0.91 14.38
CA LYS A 62 -0.01 -0.59 14.61
C LYS A 62 -0.94 -1.59 13.93
N ALA A 63 -0.67 -1.96 12.68
CA ALA A 63 -1.42 -2.96 11.94
C ALA A 63 -1.39 -4.33 12.67
N LEU A 64 -0.23 -4.74 13.17
CA LEU A 64 -0.09 -5.98 13.96
C LEU A 64 -0.92 -5.95 15.24
N GLN A 65 -0.94 -4.83 15.97
CA GLN A 65 -1.79 -4.67 17.15
C GLN A 65 -3.27 -4.87 16.82
N LEU A 66 -3.73 -4.28 15.71
CA LEU A 66 -5.12 -4.34 15.27
C LEU A 66 -5.62 -5.75 14.88
N VAL A 67 -4.72 -6.67 14.57
CA VAL A 67 -5.02 -8.08 14.25
C VAL A 67 -4.59 -9.05 15.37
N GLY A 68 -4.41 -8.57 16.60
CA GLY A 68 -3.98 -9.40 17.72
C GLY A 68 -2.60 -10.03 17.52
N PHE A 69 -1.69 -9.35 16.86
CA PHE A 69 -0.33 -9.77 16.51
C PHE A 69 -0.24 -11.03 15.60
N ASN A 70 -1.32 -11.40 14.93
CA ASN A 70 -1.27 -12.42 13.88
C ASN A 70 -0.74 -11.82 12.57
N SER A 71 0.56 -12.00 12.31
CA SER A 71 1.23 -11.42 11.16
C SER A 71 0.68 -11.86 9.80
N ASN A 72 0.06 -13.04 9.70
CA ASN A 72 -0.60 -13.51 8.48
C ASN A 72 -1.79 -12.63 8.08
N LYS A 73 -2.36 -11.90 9.03
CA LYS A 73 -3.53 -11.02 8.83
C LYS A 73 -3.16 -9.57 8.46
N VAL A 74 -1.87 -9.25 8.42
CA VAL A 74 -1.37 -7.96 7.91
C VAL A 74 -0.86 -8.14 6.49
N ILE A 75 -1.33 -7.28 5.59
CA ILE A 75 -0.98 -7.34 4.17
C ILE A 75 -0.48 -5.96 3.73
N VAL A 76 0.80 -5.87 3.44
CA VAL A 76 1.44 -4.67 2.89
C VAL A 76 1.34 -4.72 1.37
N LEU A 77 0.90 -3.63 0.75
CA LEU A 77 0.95 -3.46 -0.70
C LEU A 77 2.08 -2.49 -1.07
N SER A 78 2.78 -2.78 -2.15
CA SER A 78 3.78 -1.86 -2.68
C SER A 78 3.13 -0.58 -3.23
N ILE A 79 3.88 0.51 -3.26
CA ILE A 79 3.46 1.79 -3.84
C ILE A 79 3.41 1.66 -5.37
N PRO A 80 2.31 2.00 -6.05
CA PRO A 80 2.25 1.98 -7.50
C PRO A 80 3.14 3.07 -8.11
N ASN A 81 3.65 2.83 -9.32
CA ASN A 81 4.57 3.74 -9.99
C ASN A 81 3.80 4.81 -10.78
N TRP A 82 3.71 6.02 -10.23
CA TRP A 82 3.07 7.13 -10.92
C TRP A 82 3.92 7.73 -12.06
N GLY A 83 5.22 7.39 -12.15
CA GLY A 83 6.12 7.89 -13.19
C GLY A 83 5.75 7.45 -14.61
N VAL A 84 4.98 6.36 -14.74
CA VAL A 84 4.48 5.84 -16.04
C VAL A 84 3.13 6.41 -16.46
N THR A 85 2.54 7.28 -15.64
CA THR A 85 1.21 7.85 -15.87
C THR A 85 1.27 9.03 -16.84
N THR A 86 0.14 9.36 -17.47
CA THR A 86 0.06 10.50 -18.38
C THR A 86 0.27 11.84 -17.66
N PHE A 87 0.01 11.90 -16.36
CA PHE A 87 0.34 13.05 -15.53
C PHE A 87 1.85 13.31 -15.42
N ALA A 88 2.66 12.25 -15.50
CA ALA A 88 4.11 12.33 -15.39
C ALA A 88 4.83 12.55 -16.73
N LYS A 89 4.11 12.75 -17.86
CA LYS A 89 4.67 12.82 -19.23
C LYS A 89 5.86 13.76 -19.41
N ASP A 90 5.88 14.87 -18.65
CA ASP A 90 6.93 15.90 -18.73
C ASP A 90 7.93 15.79 -17.55
N ARG A 91 7.97 14.66 -16.86
CA ARG A 91 8.82 14.39 -15.69
C ARG A 91 9.85 13.31 -16.02
N ASP A 92 10.87 13.20 -15.19
CA ASP A 92 11.87 12.14 -15.30
C ASP A 92 11.31 10.81 -14.75
N GLU A 93 10.72 10.00 -15.64
CA GLU A 93 10.18 8.68 -15.33
C GLU A 93 11.21 7.79 -14.61
N LYS A 94 12.48 7.81 -15.05
CA LYS A 94 13.52 6.94 -14.47
C LYS A 94 13.84 7.34 -13.04
N SER A 95 13.91 8.63 -12.76
CA SER A 95 14.14 9.13 -11.42
C SER A 95 12.99 8.79 -10.47
N ILE A 96 11.74 8.96 -10.93
CA ILE A 96 10.54 8.60 -10.17
C ILE A 96 10.51 7.10 -9.89
N THR A 97 10.72 6.28 -10.91
CA THR A 97 10.74 4.81 -10.77
C THR A 97 11.76 4.37 -9.74
N LYS A 98 13.01 4.86 -9.83
CA LYS A 98 14.06 4.54 -8.87
C LYS A 98 13.71 4.95 -7.45
N ALA A 99 13.08 6.12 -7.28
CA ALA A 99 12.64 6.57 -5.96
C ALA A 99 11.54 5.66 -5.40
N ILE A 100 10.50 5.34 -6.19
CA ILE A 100 9.44 4.40 -5.78
C ILE A 100 10.02 3.02 -5.43
N GLU A 101 10.97 2.50 -6.19
CA GLU A 101 11.67 1.25 -5.88
C GLU A 101 12.35 1.30 -4.51
N SER A 102 13.01 2.42 -4.17
CA SER A 102 13.66 2.58 -2.87
C SER A 102 12.65 2.57 -1.71
N TYR A 103 11.51 3.24 -1.86
CA TYR A 103 10.43 3.20 -0.88
C TYR A 103 9.83 1.78 -0.75
N ASN A 104 9.59 1.11 -1.88
CA ASN A 104 9.05 -0.25 -1.90
C ASN A 104 10.00 -1.29 -1.31
N LEU A 105 11.32 -1.08 -1.45
CA LEU A 105 12.31 -1.92 -0.80
C LEU A 105 12.17 -1.84 0.74
N ILE A 106 11.97 -0.65 1.29
CA ILE A 106 11.71 -0.46 2.73
C ILE A 106 10.42 -1.17 3.15
N CYS A 107 9.32 -0.95 2.42
CA CYS A 107 8.05 -1.60 2.70
C CYS A 107 8.19 -3.12 2.72
N LYS A 108 8.87 -3.69 1.72
CA LYS A 108 9.12 -5.12 1.59
C LYS A 108 9.98 -5.66 2.73
N GLN A 109 11.10 -5.01 3.02
CA GLN A 109 12.01 -5.43 4.11
C GLN A 109 11.30 -5.42 5.47
N LEU A 110 10.51 -4.37 5.75
CA LEU A 110 9.76 -4.28 7.01
C LEU A 110 8.64 -5.33 7.06
N ALA A 111 7.96 -5.62 5.95
CA ALA A 111 6.98 -6.69 5.87
C ALA A 111 7.63 -8.06 6.15
N GLU A 112 8.76 -8.36 5.52
CA GLU A 112 9.50 -9.61 5.70
C GLU A 112 10.01 -9.77 7.13
N ASN A 113 10.60 -8.73 7.72
CA ASN A 113 11.10 -8.72 9.10
C ASN A 113 9.98 -8.99 10.12
N ASN A 114 8.78 -8.51 9.85
CA ASN A 114 7.60 -8.72 10.68
C ASN A 114 6.78 -9.96 10.29
N LYS A 115 7.24 -10.72 9.29
CA LYS A 115 6.57 -11.93 8.75
C LYS A 115 5.13 -11.65 8.27
N THR A 116 4.86 -10.42 7.86
CA THR A 116 3.59 -10.05 7.25
C THR A 116 3.57 -10.36 5.75
N ASN A 117 2.39 -10.39 5.15
CA ASN A 117 2.27 -10.58 3.72
C ASN A 117 2.69 -9.31 2.96
N PHE A 118 3.35 -9.49 1.81
CA PHE A 118 3.67 -8.39 0.89
C PHE A 118 3.12 -8.70 -0.50
N ILE A 119 2.38 -7.75 -1.07
CA ILE A 119 1.84 -7.83 -2.44
C ILE A 119 2.51 -6.76 -3.30
N ASP A 120 3.22 -7.17 -4.33
CA ASP A 120 3.80 -6.26 -5.31
C ASP A 120 2.75 -5.87 -6.37
N ILE A 121 2.13 -4.70 -6.20
CA ILE A 121 1.24 -4.09 -7.20
C ILE A 121 2.00 -3.14 -8.14
N THR A 122 3.27 -2.83 -7.84
CA THR A 122 4.08 -1.90 -8.65
C THR A 122 4.28 -2.44 -10.05
N ASN A 123 4.62 -3.73 -10.19
CA ASN A 123 4.81 -4.37 -11.49
C ASN A 123 3.54 -4.30 -12.36
N HIS A 124 2.37 -4.50 -11.76
CA HIS A 124 1.10 -4.33 -12.48
C HIS A 124 0.88 -2.86 -12.87
N SER A 125 1.22 -1.93 -12.00
CA SER A 125 1.06 -0.49 -12.26
C SER A 125 1.86 0.00 -13.47
N LEU A 126 3.01 -0.62 -13.76
CA LEU A 126 3.84 -0.29 -14.93
C LEU A 126 3.12 -0.53 -16.26
N LEU A 127 2.13 -1.42 -16.30
CA LEU A 127 1.33 -1.70 -17.50
C LEU A 127 0.53 -0.48 -17.97
N ALA A 128 0.29 0.51 -17.10
CA ALA A 128 -0.39 1.75 -17.45
C ALA A 128 0.36 2.57 -18.51
N LYS A 129 1.66 2.34 -18.70
CA LYS A 129 2.45 2.96 -19.75
C LYS A 129 1.89 2.67 -21.15
N ASP A 130 1.48 1.43 -21.37
CA ASP A 130 1.00 0.93 -22.66
C ASP A 130 -0.54 0.74 -22.67
N ASN A 131 -1.18 0.77 -21.51
CA ASN A 131 -2.61 0.59 -21.36
C ASN A 131 -3.22 1.70 -20.50
N GLN A 132 -3.65 2.78 -21.12
CA GLN A 132 -4.24 3.93 -20.42
C GLN A 132 -5.60 3.64 -19.79
N GLN A 133 -6.28 2.51 -20.09
CA GLN A 133 -7.49 2.11 -19.39
C GLN A 133 -7.23 1.78 -17.89
N LEU A 134 -5.97 1.55 -17.54
CA LEU A 134 -5.54 1.36 -16.15
C LEU A 134 -5.44 2.68 -15.38
N LEU A 135 -5.59 3.83 -16.05
CA LEU A 135 -5.60 5.15 -15.39
C LEU A 135 -7.02 5.71 -15.32
N ALA A 136 -7.27 6.48 -14.26
CA ALA A 136 -8.46 7.29 -14.12
C ALA A 136 -8.42 8.51 -15.06
N ALA A 137 -9.53 9.25 -15.16
CA ALA A 137 -9.66 10.38 -16.08
C ALA A 137 -8.66 11.53 -15.81
N ASP A 138 -8.12 11.61 -14.59
CA ASP A 138 -7.11 12.62 -14.22
C ASP A 138 -5.70 12.27 -14.73
N GLY A 139 -5.53 11.08 -15.30
CA GLY A 139 -4.26 10.61 -15.84
C GLY A 139 -3.17 10.34 -14.81
N LEU A 140 -3.49 10.37 -13.51
CA LEU A 140 -2.59 10.13 -12.39
C LEU A 140 -2.99 8.90 -11.57
N HIS A 141 -4.24 8.87 -11.09
CA HIS A 141 -4.72 7.77 -10.27
C HIS A 141 -5.01 6.54 -11.12
N TYR A 142 -4.91 5.38 -10.51
CA TYR A 142 -5.23 4.12 -11.17
C TYR A 142 -6.75 3.93 -11.23
N SER A 143 -7.23 3.39 -12.35
CA SER A 143 -8.66 3.19 -12.62
C SER A 143 -9.27 2.07 -11.78
N GLY A 144 -10.61 1.99 -11.81
CA GLY A 144 -11.33 0.86 -11.22
C GLY A 144 -10.91 -0.50 -11.78
N LEU A 145 -10.46 -0.56 -13.06
CA LEU A 145 -9.93 -1.78 -13.67
C LEU A 145 -8.63 -2.22 -12.97
N ALA A 146 -7.67 -1.31 -12.79
CA ALA A 146 -6.43 -1.60 -12.08
C ALA A 146 -6.71 -1.99 -10.61
N MET A 147 -7.60 -1.26 -9.94
CA MET A 147 -7.99 -1.55 -8.55
C MET A 147 -8.65 -2.93 -8.41
N GLN A 148 -9.43 -3.37 -9.40
CA GLN A 148 -10.02 -4.70 -9.42
C GLN A 148 -8.94 -5.79 -9.48
N GLU A 149 -7.92 -5.64 -10.32
CA GLU A 149 -6.80 -6.58 -10.41
C GLU A 149 -6.05 -6.67 -9.06
N TRP A 150 -5.79 -5.53 -8.42
CA TRP A 150 -5.14 -5.51 -7.10
C TRP A 150 -6.02 -6.13 -6.01
N ALA A 151 -7.33 -5.91 -6.08
CA ALA A 151 -8.28 -6.56 -5.16
C ALA A 151 -8.30 -8.10 -5.34
N VAL A 152 -8.14 -8.60 -6.56
CA VAL A 152 -7.99 -10.06 -6.82
C VAL A 152 -6.70 -10.59 -6.20
N MET A 153 -5.57 -9.88 -6.33
CA MET A 153 -4.31 -10.27 -5.68
C MET A 153 -4.48 -10.36 -4.15
N LEU A 154 -5.14 -9.36 -3.55
CA LEU A 154 -5.45 -9.34 -2.12
C LEU A 154 -6.35 -10.50 -1.71
N ALA A 155 -7.44 -10.72 -2.45
CA ALA A 155 -8.38 -11.80 -2.17
C ALA A 155 -7.72 -13.18 -2.23
N ASN A 156 -6.75 -13.38 -3.12
CA ASN A 156 -5.99 -14.63 -3.22
C ASN A 156 -5.13 -14.88 -1.97
N VAL A 157 -4.49 -13.84 -1.41
CA VAL A 157 -3.71 -13.95 -0.17
C VAL A 157 -4.62 -14.31 1.00
N ILE A 158 -5.73 -13.60 1.17
CA ILE A 158 -6.71 -13.84 2.23
C ILE A 158 -7.31 -15.25 2.13
N SER A 159 -7.70 -15.67 0.92
CA SER A 159 -8.28 -17.00 0.70
C SER A 159 -7.32 -18.13 1.06
N LYS A 160 -6.04 -17.94 0.79
CA LYS A 160 -4.98 -18.90 1.13
C LYS A 160 -4.81 -19.05 2.65
N ASP A 161 -4.83 -17.92 3.38
CA ASP A 161 -4.74 -17.91 4.83
C ASP A 161 -5.94 -18.63 5.48
N ILE A 162 -7.16 -18.29 5.06
CA ILE A 162 -8.40 -18.94 5.54
C ILE A 162 -8.40 -20.45 5.31
N LEU A 163 -7.83 -20.92 4.19
CA LEU A 163 -7.75 -22.36 3.89
C LEU A 163 -6.72 -23.09 4.74
N THR A 164 -5.68 -22.40 5.19
CA THR A 164 -4.66 -22.95 6.09
C THR A 164 -5.13 -23.02 7.54
N GLU A 165 -5.94 -22.09 8.01
CA GLU A 165 -6.53 -22.10 9.35
C GLU A 165 -7.56 -23.24 9.56
N LYS A 166 -8.10 -23.82 8.48
CA LYS A 166 -9.12 -24.90 8.53
C LYS A 166 -8.52 -26.32 8.54
N LYS A 167 -7.21 -26.45 8.51
CA LYS A 167 -6.49 -27.72 8.61
C LYS A 167 -5.90 -27.95 9.97
#